data_87a305d9554b312edf165b715d178e43
#
_entry.id   87a305d9554b312edf165b715d178e43
#
_cell.length_a   1.000
_cell.length_b   1.000
_cell.length_c   1.000
_cell.angle_alpha   90.00
_cell.angle_beta   90.00
_cell.angle_gamma   90.00
#
_symmetry.space_group_name_H-M   'P 1'
#
loop_
_entity.id
_entity.type
_entity.pdbx_description
1 polymer ?
#
loop_
_entity_poly.entity_id
_entity_poly.type
_entity_poly.pdbx_seq_one_letter_code
_entity_poly.pdbx_strand_id
1 'polypeptide(L)'
;TRSGILVGDNVIDLASAGMPGSTYELLQNWDANQAKMAKIADDAASHEAHPLADVQLMAPVVPPVVYNAAANYVDHQKEMAADGKALVKEDTHPYFFLKAGPHCVIGPGADIRLPKVSNFIDWEAELAVVIGKPARNVAAADALDYVAGYTIFNDLSARDIGKPVGRTFNTHWFVHKNFDGSGPMGPWMVPASDIPDPHNVDIKLWVNDSLEQDSNSKYLFFNINEQIEYISARMTLRPGDVIATGTPSGVGRPKGKCLKPGDTVTIELGGIGKLINPVVQGD
;
A
#
# COMPACT_ATOMS: atom_id res chain seq x y z
N THR A 1 12.55 17.16 -0.73
CA THR A 1 12.34 15.71 -0.96
C THR A 1 12.92 15.37 -2.31
N ARG A 2 13.68 14.28 -2.41
CA ARG A 2 14.32 13.80 -3.64
C ARG A 2 14.15 12.28 -3.75
N SER A 3 14.19 11.76 -4.97
CA SER A 3 14.23 10.32 -5.20
C SER A 3 15.64 9.79 -5.03
N GLY A 4 15.76 8.63 -4.41
CA GLY A 4 17.00 7.91 -4.25
C GLY A 4 16.83 6.42 -4.57
N ILE A 5 17.93 5.75 -4.83
CA ILE A 5 17.99 4.28 -4.87
C ILE A 5 18.75 3.77 -3.67
N LEU A 6 18.24 2.72 -3.06
CA LEU A 6 18.89 2.01 -1.95
C LEU A 6 19.79 0.92 -2.53
N VAL A 7 21.10 0.99 -2.19
CA VAL A 7 22.08 -0.01 -2.55
C VAL A 7 22.83 -0.44 -1.27
N GLY A 8 22.56 -1.66 -0.81
CA GLY A 8 22.99 -2.08 0.53
C GLY A 8 22.37 -1.17 1.60
N ASP A 9 23.19 -0.60 2.47
CA ASP A 9 22.76 0.32 3.53
C ASP A 9 22.94 1.81 3.15
N ASN A 10 23.07 2.12 1.86
CA ASN A 10 23.30 3.48 1.39
C ASN A 10 22.24 3.91 0.37
N VAL A 11 21.88 5.17 0.39
CA VAL A 11 20.96 5.82 -0.55
C VAL A 11 21.75 6.73 -1.48
N ILE A 12 21.65 6.49 -2.78
CA ILE A 12 22.20 7.36 -3.82
C ILE A 12 21.11 8.35 -4.25
N ASP A 13 21.40 9.66 -4.16
CA ASP A 13 20.48 10.72 -4.66
C ASP A 13 20.44 10.67 -6.20
N LEU A 14 19.29 10.34 -6.77
CA LEU A 14 19.13 10.21 -8.21
C LEU A 14 19.29 11.55 -8.95
N ALA A 15 18.95 12.68 -8.33
CA ALA A 15 19.14 13.98 -8.94
C ALA A 15 20.63 14.31 -9.07
N SER A 16 21.47 13.96 -8.10
CA SER A 16 22.93 14.13 -8.20
C SER A 16 23.56 13.21 -9.25
N ALA A 17 22.91 12.08 -9.54
CA ALA A 17 23.30 11.16 -10.60
C ALA A 17 22.71 11.53 -11.99
N GLY A 18 22.13 12.72 -12.15
CA GLY A 18 21.62 13.23 -13.43
C GLY A 18 20.26 12.65 -13.87
N MET A 19 19.50 12.10 -12.91
CA MET A 19 18.15 11.58 -13.14
C MET A 19 17.06 12.51 -12.62
N PRO A 20 15.77 12.29 -12.97
CA PRO A 20 14.66 13.01 -12.37
C PRO A 20 14.66 12.95 -10.84
N GLY A 21 14.36 14.08 -10.20
CA GLY A 21 14.40 14.23 -8.75
C GLY A 21 13.16 13.76 -8.00
N SER A 22 12.12 13.32 -8.70
CA SER A 22 10.90 12.81 -8.07
C SER A 22 10.53 11.42 -8.59
N THR A 23 9.97 10.59 -7.74
CA THR A 23 9.49 9.25 -8.12
C THR A 23 8.39 9.33 -9.19
N TYR A 24 7.53 10.36 -9.11
CA TYR A 24 6.50 10.56 -10.13
C TYR A 24 7.09 10.79 -11.53
N GLU A 25 8.13 11.62 -11.66
CA GLU A 25 8.82 11.84 -12.93
C GLU A 25 9.55 10.58 -13.42
N LEU A 26 10.14 9.80 -12.52
CA LEU A 26 10.76 8.51 -12.85
C LEU A 26 9.73 7.54 -13.44
N LEU A 27 8.54 7.48 -12.85
CA LEU A 27 7.46 6.59 -13.28
C LEU A 27 6.89 6.96 -14.65
N GLN A 28 6.97 8.22 -15.11
CA GLN A 28 6.49 8.62 -16.44
C GLN A 28 7.23 7.91 -17.59
N ASN A 29 8.45 7.42 -17.35
CA ASN A 29 9.22 6.63 -18.34
C ASN A 29 9.95 5.50 -17.59
N TRP A 30 9.16 4.65 -16.93
CA TRP A 30 9.69 3.68 -15.97
C TRP A 30 10.74 2.76 -16.55
N ASP A 31 10.47 2.09 -17.69
CA ASP A 31 11.40 1.10 -18.25
C ASP A 31 12.78 1.70 -18.54
N ALA A 32 12.81 2.90 -19.15
CA ALA A 32 14.06 3.58 -19.45
C ALA A 32 14.78 4.06 -18.18
N ASN A 33 14.03 4.55 -17.19
CA ASN A 33 14.58 5.03 -15.94
C ASN A 33 15.06 3.87 -15.05
N GLN A 34 14.33 2.76 -14.99
CA GLN A 34 14.76 1.54 -14.29
C GLN A 34 16.09 1.02 -14.83
N ALA A 35 16.24 0.95 -16.16
CA ALA A 35 17.50 0.54 -16.78
C ALA A 35 18.68 1.46 -16.46
N LYS A 36 18.44 2.78 -16.29
CA LYS A 36 19.47 3.73 -15.84
C LYS A 36 19.79 3.57 -14.36
N MET A 37 18.77 3.41 -13.52
CA MET A 37 18.92 3.18 -12.07
C MET A 37 19.72 1.91 -11.80
N ALA A 38 19.49 0.82 -12.56
CA ALA A 38 20.28 -0.40 -12.45
C ALA A 38 21.77 -0.15 -12.71
N LYS A 39 22.12 0.64 -13.75
CA LYS A 39 23.52 1.02 -14.03
C LYS A 39 24.14 1.88 -12.91
N ILE A 40 23.37 2.78 -12.33
CA ILE A 40 23.82 3.59 -11.18
C ILE A 40 24.07 2.68 -9.98
N ALA A 41 23.21 1.69 -9.74
CA ALA A 41 23.38 0.71 -8.66
C ALA A 41 24.61 -0.17 -8.87
N ASP A 42 24.88 -0.60 -10.11
CA ASP A 42 26.07 -1.40 -10.48
C ASP A 42 27.37 -0.61 -10.27
N ASP A 43 27.35 0.72 -10.45
CA ASP A 43 28.47 1.64 -10.27
C ASP A 43 28.33 2.53 -9.02
N ALA A 44 27.70 1.99 -7.99
CA ALA A 44 27.37 2.75 -6.78
C ALA A 44 28.56 3.47 -6.14
N ALA A 45 29.77 2.91 -6.26
CA ALA A 45 30.99 3.49 -5.71
C ALA A 45 31.41 4.82 -6.39
N SER A 46 30.90 5.10 -7.59
CA SER A 46 31.17 6.34 -8.34
C SER A 46 30.18 7.47 -8.00
N HIS A 47 29.19 7.23 -7.18
CA HIS A 47 28.14 8.18 -6.83
C HIS A 47 28.22 8.60 -5.37
N GLU A 48 27.75 9.82 -5.10
CA GLU A 48 27.56 10.29 -3.74
C GLU A 48 26.43 9.49 -3.08
N ALA A 49 26.75 8.85 -1.94
CA ALA A 49 25.82 8.02 -1.22
C ALA A 49 25.70 8.48 0.25
N HIS A 50 24.50 8.35 0.79
CA HIS A 50 24.19 8.70 2.18
C HIS A 50 23.79 7.43 2.94
N PRO A 51 24.30 7.18 4.16
CA PRO A 51 23.82 6.07 4.97
C PRO A 51 22.30 6.13 5.13
N LEU A 52 21.62 5.00 5.00
CA LEU A 52 20.16 4.91 5.16
C LEU A 52 19.71 5.47 6.53
N ALA A 53 20.52 5.27 7.56
CA ALA A 53 20.24 5.77 8.91
C ALA A 53 20.24 7.32 9.02
N ASP A 54 20.89 8.01 8.09
CA ASP A 54 21.02 9.47 8.09
C ASP A 54 19.97 10.17 7.19
N VAL A 55 19.11 9.37 6.50
CA VAL A 55 18.06 9.90 5.65
C VAL A 55 16.69 9.72 6.26
N GLN A 56 15.81 10.71 6.14
CA GLN A 56 14.42 10.58 6.47
C GLN A 56 13.65 10.03 5.25
N LEU A 57 13.15 8.82 5.37
CA LEU A 57 12.30 8.23 4.34
C LEU A 57 10.94 8.93 4.29
N MET A 58 10.45 9.13 3.08
CA MET A 58 9.09 9.60 2.79
C MET A 58 8.32 8.48 2.10
N ALA A 59 7.01 8.62 1.94
CA ALA A 59 6.26 7.69 1.10
C ALA A 59 6.90 7.61 -0.30
N PRO A 60 7.14 6.41 -0.83
CA PRO A 60 7.86 6.24 -2.09
C PRO A 60 7.11 6.84 -3.28
N VAL A 61 5.78 6.90 -3.19
CA VAL A 61 4.90 7.56 -4.15
C VAL A 61 3.70 8.17 -3.41
N VAL A 62 3.23 9.32 -3.86
CA VAL A 62 1.99 9.94 -3.36
C VAL A 62 1.04 10.08 -4.55
N PRO A 63 0.20 9.06 -4.83
CA PRO A 63 -0.72 9.08 -5.95
C PRO A 63 -1.86 10.08 -5.68
N PRO A 64 -2.51 10.62 -6.73
CA PRO A 64 -3.75 11.39 -6.55
C PRO A 64 -4.83 10.59 -5.81
N VAL A 65 -4.91 9.30 -6.10
CA VAL A 65 -5.87 8.36 -5.54
C VAL A 65 -5.20 7.01 -5.31
N VAL A 66 -5.54 6.35 -4.20
CA VAL A 66 -5.24 4.93 -3.99
C VAL A 66 -6.52 4.14 -4.25
N TYR A 67 -6.46 3.14 -5.13
CA TYR A 67 -7.52 2.17 -5.37
C TYR A 67 -7.39 1.04 -4.35
N ASN A 68 -8.34 0.92 -3.43
CA ASN A 68 -8.26 -0.05 -2.33
C ASN A 68 -9.27 -1.17 -2.54
N ALA A 69 -8.80 -2.41 -2.61
CA ALA A 69 -9.65 -3.59 -2.76
C ALA A 69 -10.28 -3.96 -1.42
N ALA A 70 -11.60 -3.88 -1.33
CA ALA A 70 -12.34 -4.27 -0.14
C ALA A 70 -12.57 -5.79 -0.09
N ALA A 71 -12.42 -6.38 1.10
CA ALA A 71 -12.74 -7.78 1.39
C ALA A 71 -12.06 -8.77 0.42
N ASN A 72 -10.80 -8.55 0.08
CA ASN A 72 -10.10 -9.30 -0.96
C ASN A 72 -9.24 -10.47 -0.45
N TYR A 73 -9.52 -10.99 0.74
CA TYR A 73 -8.96 -12.24 1.27
C TYR A 73 -10.08 -13.11 1.82
N VAL A 74 -10.04 -14.41 1.51
CA VAL A 74 -11.09 -15.38 1.91
C VAL A 74 -11.24 -15.48 3.42
N ASP A 75 -10.13 -15.46 4.15
CA ASP A 75 -10.11 -15.50 5.61
C ASP A 75 -10.67 -14.22 6.23
N HIS A 76 -10.33 -13.05 5.66
CA HIS A 76 -10.89 -11.77 6.08
C HIS A 76 -12.39 -11.67 5.79
N GLN A 77 -12.86 -12.18 4.65
CA GLN A 77 -14.30 -12.25 4.35
C GLN A 77 -15.05 -13.05 5.43
N LYS A 78 -14.52 -14.23 5.81
CA LYS A 78 -15.11 -15.08 6.86
C LYS A 78 -15.07 -14.39 8.23
N GLU A 79 -13.97 -13.70 8.56
CA GLU A 79 -13.81 -12.96 9.81
C GLU A 79 -14.83 -11.83 9.95
N MET A 80 -15.15 -11.15 8.84
CA MET A 80 -16.03 -9.98 8.82
C MET A 80 -17.51 -10.32 8.61
N ALA A 81 -17.80 -11.49 8.07
CA ALA A 81 -19.17 -11.93 7.77
C ALA A 81 -19.90 -12.39 9.04
N ALA A 82 -21.14 -11.98 9.22
CA ALA A 82 -21.98 -12.36 10.36
C ALA A 82 -22.24 -13.89 10.44
N ASP A 83 -22.24 -14.57 9.30
CA ASP A 83 -22.44 -16.00 9.17
C ASP A 83 -21.13 -16.79 8.98
N GLY A 84 -19.98 -16.09 9.01
CA GLY A 84 -18.66 -16.70 8.82
C GLY A 84 -18.40 -17.27 7.44
N LYS A 85 -19.17 -16.89 6.42
CA LYS A 85 -19.03 -17.39 5.05
C LYS A 85 -18.26 -16.41 4.18
N ALA A 86 -17.41 -16.96 3.31
CA ALA A 86 -16.79 -16.20 2.24
C ALA A 86 -17.77 -16.01 1.06
N LEU A 87 -17.46 -15.02 0.22
CA LEU A 87 -18.12 -14.81 -1.05
C LEU A 87 -17.83 -15.98 -2.01
N VAL A 88 -18.70 -16.18 -2.98
CA VAL A 88 -18.47 -17.08 -4.13
C VAL A 88 -17.90 -16.23 -5.25
N LYS A 89 -16.75 -16.61 -5.78
CA LYS A 89 -15.98 -15.77 -6.73
C LYS A 89 -16.75 -15.53 -8.03
N GLU A 90 -17.45 -16.56 -8.51
CA GLU A 90 -18.24 -16.54 -9.74
C GLU A 90 -19.46 -15.59 -9.65
N ASP A 91 -19.94 -15.34 -8.44
CA ASP A 91 -21.13 -14.50 -8.18
C ASP A 91 -20.79 -13.06 -7.82
N THR A 92 -19.48 -12.67 -7.87
CA THR A 92 -19.05 -11.35 -7.44
C THR A 92 -17.94 -10.76 -8.31
N HIS A 93 -17.58 -9.53 -8.05
CA HIS A 93 -16.53 -8.77 -8.75
C HIS A 93 -15.58 -8.15 -7.76
N PRO A 94 -14.34 -7.78 -8.16
CA PRO A 94 -13.49 -6.92 -7.35
C PRO A 94 -14.25 -5.67 -6.93
N TYR A 95 -14.21 -5.36 -5.66
CA TYR A 95 -14.89 -4.18 -5.10
C TYR A 95 -13.85 -3.19 -4.58
N PHE A 96 -13.91 -1.95 -5.08
CA PHE A 96 -12.94 -0.92 -4.75
C PHE A 96 -13.60 0.29 -4.10
N PHE A 97 -12.88 0.91 -3.18
CA PHE A 97 -13.10 2.27 -2.73
C PHE A 97 -11.82 3.09 -2.94
N LEU A 98 -11.90 4.39 -2.74
CA LEU A 98 -10.80 5.30 -3.03
C LEU A 98 -10.34 6.01 -1.75
N LYS A 99 -9.02 6.16 -1.60
CA LYS A 99 -8.42 7.11 -0.67
C LYS A 99 -7.80 8.28 -1.43
N ALA A 100 -7.98 9.49 -0.90
CA ALA A 100 -7.37 10.71 -1.43
C ALA A 100 -5.87 10.71 -1.08
N GLY A 101 -5.02 10.30 -2.01
CA GLY A 101 -3.60 10.06 -1.76
C GLY A 101 -2.88 11.22 -1.08
N PRO A 102 -3.00 12.49 -1.55
CA PRO A 102 -2.26 13.62 -0.97
C PRO A 102 -2.60 13.92 0.49
N HIS A 103 -3.77 13.49 0.98
CA HIS A 103 -4.20 13.69 2.37
C HIS A 103 -3.97 12.44 3.22
N CYS A 104 -4.18 11.26 2.64
CA CYS A 104 -4.14 10.01 3.38
C CYS A 104 -2.71 9.46 3.50
N VAL A 105 -1.87 9.61 2.47
CA VAL A 105 -0.56 8.95 2.42
C VAL A 105 0.46 9.66 3.30
N ILE A 106 1.07 8.87 4.19
CA ILE A 106 2.23 9.27 5.01
C ILE A 106 3.35 8.25 4.84
N GLY A 107 4.59 8.67 5.07
CA GLY A 107 5.77 7.82 4.92
C GLY A 107 6.16 7.05 6.19
N PRO A 108 7.27 6.28 6.11
CA PRO A 108 7.84 5.57 7.25
C PRO A 108 8.22 6.53 8.38
N GLY A 109 7.98 6.12 9.62
CA GLY A 109 8.28 6.91 10.81
C GLY A 109 7.37 8.11 11.06
N ALA A 110 6.49 8.46 10.11
CA ALA A 110 5.50 9.52 10.31
C ALA A 110 4.40 9.05 11.29
N ASP A 111 3.90 9.98 12.10
CA ASP A 111 2.87 9.70 13.09
C ASP A 111 1.54 9.32 12.44
N ILE A 112 0.96 8.21 12.85
CA ILE A 112 -0.48 7.93 12.68
C ILE A 112 -1.24 8.77 13.69
N ARG A 113 -1.88 9.85 13.23
CA ARG A 113 -2.64 10.76 14.09
C ARG A 113 -4.08 10.29 14.20
N LEU A 114 -4.50 9.88 15.41
CA LEU A 114 -5.87 9.41 15.63
C LEU A 114 -6.84 10.59 15.52
N PRO A 115 -7.80 10.58 14.57
CA PRO A 115 -8.69 11.71 14.37
C PRO A 115 -9.74 11.78 15.49
N LYS A 116 -10.07 12.97 15.97
CA LYS A 116 -11.12 13.19 17.02
C LYS A 116 -12.50 12.65 16.66
N VAL A 117 -12.79 12.48 15.38
CA VAL A 117 -14.09 12.02 14.88
C VAL A 117 -14.32 10.53 15.06
N SER A 118 -13.28 9.75 15.40
CA SER A 118 -13.37 8.30 15.57
C SER A 118 -12.66 7.84 16.83
N ASN A 119 -13.29 6.90 17.53
CA ASN A 119 -12.71 6.23 18.69
C ASN A 119 -12.25 4.80 18.37
N PHE A 120 -12.32 4.40 17.10
CA PHE A 120 -11.98 3.05 16.70
C PHE A 120 -11.22 3.05 15.37
N ILE A 121 -9.92 3.35 15.43
CA ILE A 121 -9.03 3.23 14.27
C ILE A 121 -8.41 1.83 14.27
N ASP A 122 -8.59 1.13 13.16
CA ASP A 122 -8.17 -0.24 12.91
C ASP A 122 -7.08 -0.28 11.85
N TRP A 123 -6.26 -1.33 11.85
CA TRP A 123 -5.15 -1.57 10.92
C TRP A 123 -5.51 -2.56 9.82
N GLU A 124 -4.86 -2.46 8.68
CA GLU A 124 -5.01 -3.35 7.52
C GLU A 124 -3.71 -3.37 6.72
N ALA A 125 -2.86 -4.41 6.95
CA ALA A 125 -1.63 -4.61 6.18
C ALA A 125 -1.95 -5.08 4.76
N GLU A 126 -1.37 -4.41 3.76
CA GLU A 126 -1.61 -4.71 2.36
C GLU A 126 -0.33 -4.65 1.52
N LEU A 127 -0.23 -5.55 0.55
CA LEU A 127 0.66 -5.38 -0.59
C LEU A 127 0.07 -4.27 -1.49
N ALA A 128 0.88 -3.28 -1.82
CA ALA A 128 0.48 -2.23 -2.76
C ALA A 128 1.25 -2.33 -4.07
N VAL A 129 0.52 -2.20 -5.16
CA VAL A 129 1.03 -2.25 -6.54
C VAL A 129 1.14 -0.84 -7.09
N VAL A 130 2.30 -0.46 -7.61
CA VAL A 130 2.53 0.83 -8.27
C VAL A 130 2.53 0.64 -9.78
N ILE A 131 1.67 1.37 -10.47
CA ILE A 131 1.56 1.29 -11.94
C ILE A 131 2.71 2.07 -12.59
N GLY A 132 3.34 1.46 -13.59
CA GLY A 132 4.48 2.03 -14.33
C GLY A 132 4.19 2.42 -15.78
N LYS A 133 3.08 1.94 -16.34
CA LYS A 133 2.68 2.21 -17.73
C LYS A 133 1.19 2.52 -17.81
N PRO A 134 0.74 3.36 -18.78
CA PRO A 134 -0.68 3.59 -18.98
C PRO A 134 -1.40 2.28 -19.31
N ALA A 135 -2.35 1.86 -18.45
CA ALA A 135 -3.08 0.60 -18.59
C ALA A 135 -4.56 0.86 -18.89
N ARG A 136 -5.02 0.48 -20.08
CA ARG A 136 -6.41 0.60 -20.51
C ARG A 136 -6.86 -0.64 -21.24
N ASN A 137 -7.95 -1.28 -20.77
CA ASN A 137 -8.47 -2.55 -21.29
C ASN A 137 -7.41 -3.66 -21.32
N VAL A 138 -6.64 -3.77 -20.25
CA VAL A 138 -5.56 -4.76 -20.11
C VAL A 138 -6.16 -6.11 -19.75
N ALA A 139 -5.78 -7.15 -20.47
CA ALA A 139 -6.14 -8.52 -20.09
C ALA A 139 -5.36 -8.98 -18.84
N ALA A 140 -5.98 -9.82 -18.01
CA ALA A 140 -5.32 -10.32 -16.80
C ALA A 140 -3.96 -10.97 -17.08
N ALA A 141 -3.81 -11.66 -18.21
CA ALA A 141 -2.58 -12.32 -18.60
C ALA A 141 -1.39 -11.35 -18.76
N ASP A 142 -1.66 -10.11 -19.17
CA ASP A 142 -0.65 -9.09 -19.47
C ASP A 142 -0.51 -8.05 -18.35
N ALA A 143 -1.30 -8.17 -17.28
CA ALA A 143 -1.46 -7.12 -16.27
C ALA A 143 -0.16 -6.75 -15.53
N LEU A 144 0.70 -7.72 -15.24
CA LEU A 144 1.95 -7.48 -14.52
C LEU A 144 2.98 -6.70 -15.36
N ASP A 145 2.87 -6.66 -16.68
CA ASP A 145 3.73 -5.85 -17.57
C ASP A 145 3.55 -4.34 -17.37
N TYR A 146 2.46 -3.94 -16.66
CA TYR A 146 2.14 -2.55 -16.37
C TYR A 146 2.58 -2.11 -14.98
N VAL A 147 3.16 -3.02 -14.18
CA VAL A 147 3.58 -2.77 -12.80
C VAL A 147 5.01 -2.25 -12.76
N ALA A 148 5.23 -1.11 -12.10
CA ALA A 148 6.57 -0.58 -11.83
C ALA A 148 7.22 -1.29 -10.65
N GLY A 149 6.45 -1.57 -9.60
CA GLY A 149 6.96 -2.18 -8.40
C GLY A 149 5.91 -2.32 -7.31
N TYR A 150 6.38 -2.72 -6.14
CA TYR A 150 5.55 -3.04 -4.98
C TYR A 150 6.04 -2.29 -3.75
N THR A 151 5.12 -2.00 -2.84
CA THR A 151 5.40 -1.38 -1.55
C THR A 151 4.40 -1.88 -0.50
N ILE A 152 4.60 -1.49 0.76
CA ILE A 152 3.65 -1.77 1.84
C ILE A 152 2.64 -0.63 1.94
N PHE A 153 1.39 -0.96 2.23
CA PHE A 153 0.34 0.00 2.56
C PHE A 153 -0.41 -0.44 3.81
N ASN A 154 -0.77 0.52 4.65
CA ASN A 154 -1.65 0.29 5.80
C ASN A 154 -2.97 1.02 5.57
N ASP A 155 -4.03 0.29 5.23
CA ASP A 155 -5.34 0.87 4.95
C ASP A 155 -6.13 1.14 6.24
N LEU A 156 -5.67 2.14 7.03
CA LEU A 156 -6.29 2.49 8.29
C LEU A 156 -7.78 2.83 8.14
N SER A 157 -8.58 2.33 9.10
CA SER A 157 -10.04 2.32 9.01
C SER A 157 -10.69 2.86 10.26
N ALA A 158 -11.52 3.90 10.13
CA ALA A 158 -12.35 4.43 11.22
C ALA A 158 -13.67 3.66 11.31
N ARG A 159 -13.65 2.54 12.05
CA ARG A 159 -14.71 1.51 12.04
C ARG A 159 -16.04 1.95 12.64
N ASP A 160 -16.02 2.86 13.60
CA ASP A 160 -17.21 3.32 14.33
C ASP A 160 -18.04 4.33 13.55
N ILE A 161 -17.43 5.10 12.63
CA ILE A 161 -18.13 6.13 11.86
C ILE A 161 -18.50 5.71 10.43
N GLY A 162 -18.12 4.50 10.02
CA GLY A 162 -18.42 3.97 8.67
C GLY A 162 -19.89 3.62 8.42
N LYS A 163 -20.74 3.63 9.45
CA LYS A 163 -22.17 3.38 9.28
C LYS A 163 -22.88 4.69 8.92
N PRO A 164 -23.63 4.73 7.77
CA PRO A 164 -24.31 5.93 7.37
C PRO A 164 -25.49 6.27 8.31
N VAL A 165 -25.67 7.54 8.56
CA VAL A 165 -26.86 8.07 9.22
C VAL A 165 -28.03 8.00 8.22
N GLY A 166 -29.19 7.46 8.65
CA GLY A 166 -30.39 7.44 7.81
C GLY A 166 -30.59 6.21 6.93
N ARG A 167 -29.70 5.22 6.97
CA ARG A 167 -29.86 3.85 6.43
C ARG A 167 -30.05 3.71 4.92
N THR A 168 -29.78 4.71 4.11
CA THR A 168 -29.91 4.60 2.65
C THR A 168 -28.80 3.76 2.01
N PHE A 169 -27.60 3.75 2.61
CA PHE A 169 -26.43 3.05 2.13
C PHE A 169 -25.80 2.17 3.22
N ASN A 170 -25.14 1.08 2.84
CA ASN A 170 -24.57 0.13 3.80
C ASN A 170 -23.29 0.63 4.48
N THR A 171 -22.44 1.36 3.76
CA THR A 171 -21.16 1.88 4.26
C THR A 171 -20.87 3.24 3.68
N HIS A 172 -20.45 4.17 4.54
CA HIS A 172 -19.97 5.49 4.14
C HIS A 172 -18.45 5.44 3.96
N TRP A 173 -18.00 4.95 2.81
CA TRP A 173 -16.59 4.69 2.54
C TRP A 173 -15.69 5.90 2.71
N PHE A 174 -16.15 7.10 2.35
CA PHE A 174 -15.38 8.32 2.50
C PHE A 174 -14.96 8.54 3.96
N VAL A 175 -15.90 8.61 4.90
CA VAL A 175 -15.58 8.87 6.32
C VAL A 175 -14.89 7.68 7.00
N HIS A 176 -15.18 6.47 6.51
CA HIS A 176 -14.59 5.24 7.05
C HIS A 176 -13.08 5.15 6.74
N LYS A 177 -12.66 5.59 5.55
CA LYS A 177 -11.34 5.31 5.01
C LYS A 177 -10.50 6.55 4.73
N ASN A 178 -11.08 7.76 4.75
CA ASN A 178 -10.35 8.99 4.46
C ASN A 178 -10.28 9.90 5.69
N PHE A 179 -9.11 10.00 6.26
CA PHE A 179 -8.69 10.99 7.24
C PHE A 179 -7.18 11.21 7.06
N ASP A 180 -6.68 12.33 7.54
CA ASP A 180 -5.27 12.68 7.36
C ASP A 180 -4.36 11.58 7.92
N GLY A 181 -3.42 11.12 7.09
CA GLY A 181 -2.49 10.06 7.45
C GLY A 181 -3.09 8.65 7.52
N SER A 182 -4.30 8.41 6.97
CA SER A 182 -4.96 7.09 7.01
C SER A 182 -4.37 6.03 6.09
N GLY A 183 -3.26 6.33 5.40
CA GLY A 183 -2.59 5.44 4.45
C GLY A 183 -1.07 5.45 4.58
N PRO A 184 -0.50 5.00 5.69
CA PRO A 184 0.95 4.79 5.77
C PRO A 184 1.45 3.93 4.62
N MET A 185 2.52 4.38 3.91
CA MET A 185 3.08 3.72 2.72
C MET A 185 4.61 3.75 2.75
N GLY A 186 5.24 2.63 2.42
CA GLY A 186 6.68 2.48 2.38
C GLY A 186 7.16 1.08 2.74
N PRO A 187 8.41 0.88 3.16
CA PRO A 187 9.42 1.93 3.38
C PRO A 187 9.95 2.53 2.08
N TRP A 188 9.96 1.76 1.00
CA TRP A 188 10.36 2.11 -0.37
C TRP A 188 9.51 1.35 -1.38
N MET A 189 9.69 1.61 -2.64
CA MET A 189 9.15 0.82 -3.74
C MET A 189 10.25 -0.15 -4.21
N VAL A 190 9.95 -1.45 -4.21
CA VAL A 190 10.79 -2.48 -4.81
C VAL A 190 10.36 -2.67 -6.26
N PRO A 191 11.29 -2.59 -7.24
CA PRO A 191 10.96 -2.83 -8.64
C PRO A 191 10.29 -4.18 -8.86
N ALA A 192 9.36 -4.26 -9.81
CA ALA A 192 8.65 -5.51 -10.10
C ALA A 192 9.58 -6.66 -10.50
N SER A 193 10.72 -6.34 -11.15
CA SER A 193 11.78 -7.31 -11.50
C SER A 193 12.40 -8.02 -10.30
N ASP A 194 12.37 -7.39 -9.11
CA ASP A 194 13.03 -7.87 -7.90
C ASP A 194 12.08 -8.66 -6.99
N ILE A 195 10.80 -8.73 -7.35
CA ILE A 195 9.78 -9.57 -6.70
C ILE A 195 9.34 -10.65 -7.70
N PRO A 196 9.94 -11.84 -7.64
CA PRO A 196 9.72 -12.88 -8.67
C PRO A 196 8.27 -13.36 -8.78
N ASP A 197 7.55 -13.38 -7.66
CA ASP A 197 6.13 -13.76 -7.61
C ASP A 197 5.37 -12.87 -6.62
N PRO A 198 4.66 -11.85 -7.09
CA PRO A 198 3.87 -10.97 -6.21
C PRO A 198 2.64 -11.66 -5.61
N HIS A 199 2.29 -12.85 -6.11
CA HIS A 199 1.24 -13.68 -5.52
C HIS A 199 1.76 -14.67 -4.47
N ASN A 200 3.03 -14.52 -4.04
CA ASN A 200 3.61 -15.32 -2.97
C ASN A 200 4.51 -14.47 -2.04
N VAL A 201 3.97 -13.36 -1.55
CA VAL A 201 4.63 -12.45 -0.62
C VAL A 201 4.07 -12.65 0.78
N ASP A 202 4.90 -12.93 1.77
CA ASP A 202 4.50 -13.03 3.17
C ASP A 202 4.10 -11.65 3.70
N ILE A 203 3.02 -11.61 4.50
CA ILE A 203 2.44 -10.39 5.05
C ILE A 203 2.28 -10.57 6.56
N LYS A 204 2.94 -9.72 7.34
CA LYS A 204 2.83 -9.70 8.80
C LYS A 204 2.60 -8.30 9.32
N LEU A 205 1.75 -8.18 10.35
CA LEU A 205 1.53 -6.93 11.06
C LEU A 205 1.56 -7.16 12.57
N TRP A 206 2.27 -6.28 13.24
CA TRP A 206 2.32 -6.18 14.69
C TRP A 206 1.76 -4.84 15.15
N VAL A 207 1.05 -4.86 16.26
CA VAL A 207 0.77 -3.69 17.09
C VAL A 207 1.58 -3.85 18.36
N ASN A 208 2.58 -3.00 18.55
CA ASN A 208 3.63 -3.19 19.55
C ASN A 208 4.32 -4.56 19.34
N ASP A 209 4.34 -5.42 20.38
CA ASP A 209 4.92 -6.77 20.31
C ASP A 209 3.89 -7.85 19.93
N SER A 210 2.61 -7.48 19.70
CA SER A 210 1.54 -8.43 19.40
C SER A 210 1.44 -8.66 17.90
N LEU A 211 1.69 -9.88 17.42
CA LEU A 211 1.44 -10.29 16.04
C LEU A 211 -0.08 -10.36 15.82
N GLU A 212 -0.62 -9.50 14.98
CA GLU A 212 -2.05 -9.40 14.73
C GLU A 212 -2.46 -9.99 13.39
N GLN A 213 -1.66 -9.80 12.33
CA GLN A 213 -1.86 -10.42 11.02
C GLN A 213 -0.65 -11.25 10.62
N ASP A 214 -0.87 -12.46 10.10
CA ASP A 214 0.16 -13.35 9.55
C ASP A 214 -0.44 -14.13 8.39
N SER A 215 -0.06 -13.80 7.17
CA SER A 215 -0.65 -14.33 5.94
C SER A 215 0.31 -14.23 4.75
N ASN A 216 -0.22 -14.47 3.55
CA ASN A 216 0.55 -14.42 2.32
C ASN A 216 -0.35 -13.97 1.15
N SER A 217 0.18 -13.21 0.19
CA SER A 217 -0.55 -12.68 -0.97
C SER A 217 -1.17 -13.77 -1.86
N LYS A 218 -0.74 -15.04 -1.76
CA LYS A 218 -1.36 -16.16 -2.47
C LYS A 218 -2.83 -16.43 -2.08
N TYR A 219 -3.27 -15.85 -0.96
CA TYR A 219 -4.66 -15.99 -0.48
C TYR A 219 -5.56 -14.83 -0.93
N LEU A 220 -5.07 -13.94 -1.80
CA LEU A 220 -5.90 -12.94 -2.46
C LEU A 220 -7.08 -13.60 -3.16
N PHE A 221 -8.29 -13.11 -2.89
CA PHE A 221 -9.52 -13.61 -3.49
C PHE A 221 -9.60 -13.26 -4.99
N PHE A 222 -9.34 -12.01 -5.34
CA PHE A 222 -9.01 -11.57 -6.68
C PHE A 222 -7.52 -11.22 -6.70
N ASN A 223 -6.74 -11.89 -7.52
CA ASN A 223 -5.31 -11.66 -7.64
C ASN A 223 -4.99 -10.30 -8.28
N ILE A 224 -3.72 -9.91 -8.30
CA ILE A 224 -3.28 -8.60 -8.81
C ILE A 224 -3.70 -8.42 -10.29
N ASN A 225 -3.56 -9.46 -11.09
CA ASN A 225 -3.90 -9.44 -12.51
C ASN A 225 -5.39 -9.13 -12.73
N GLU A 226 -6.26 -9.80 -11.99
CA GLU A 226 -7.71 -9.59 -12.06
C GLU A 226 -8.12 -8.19 -11.58
N GLN A 227 -7.42 -7.65 -10.58
CA GLN A 227 -7.64 -6.29 -10.09
C GLN A 227 -7.27 -5.24 -11.16
N ILE A 228 -6.11 -5.37 -11.80
CA ILE A 228 -5.65 -4.46 -12.87
C ILE A 228 -6.59 -4.56 -14.09
N GLU A 229 -6.95 -5.77 -14.53
CA GLU A 229 -7.93 -5.98 -15.60
C GLU A 229 -9.24 -5.27 -15.27
N TYR A 230 -9.77 -5.48 -14.07
CA TYR A 230 -11.06 -4.92 -13.66
C TYR A 230 -11.06 -3.39 -13.65
N ILE A 231 -10.03 -2.74 -13.10
CA ILE A 231 -9.94 -1.29 -13.05
C ILE A 231 -9.69 -0.74 -14.46
N SER A 232 -8.73 -1.31 -15.21
CA SER A 232 -8.35 -0.83 -16.52
C SER A 232 -9.45 -0.93 -17.58
N ALA A 233 -10.39 -1.86 -17.41
CA ALA A 233 -11.59 -1.96 -18.24
C ALA A 233 -12.53 -0.75 -18.08
N ARG A 234 -12.47 -0.03 -16.97
CA ARG A 234 -13.34 1.11 -16.63
C ARG A 234 -12.66 2.45 -16.83
N MET A 235 -11.42 2.57 -16.38
CA MET A 235 -10.63 3.80 -16.49
C MET A 235 -9.17 3.49 -16.79
N THR A 236 -8.45 4.43 -17.37
CA THR A 236 -7.02 4.27 -17.61
C THR A 236 -6.25 4.45 -16.32
N LEU A 237 -5.59 3.39 -15.85
CA LEU A 237 -4.56 3.51 -14.83
C LEU A 237 -3.34 4.24 -15.43
N ARG A 238 -2.71 5.08 -14.65
CA ARG A 238 -1.58 5.93 -15.07
C ARG A 238 -0.32 5.59 -14.26
N PRO A 239 0.87 5.83 -14.81
CA PRO A 239 2.10 5.71 -14.04
C PRO A 239 2.02 6.50 -12.73
N GLY A 240 2.29 5.81 -11.62
CA GLY A 240 2.16 6.35 -10.27
C GLY A 240 0.81 6.13 -9.59
N ASP A 241 -0.20 5.62 -10.28
CA ASP A 241 -1.40 5.10 -9.61
C ASP A 241 -1.05 3.91 -8.72
N VAL A 242 -1.73 3.79 -7.60
CA VAL A 242 -1.48 2.73 -6.61
C VAL A 242 -2.75 1.92 -6.38
N ILE A 243 -2.59 0.59 -6.37
CA ILE A 243 -3.62 -0.36 -6.00
C ILE A 243 -3.19 -1.03 -4.68
N ALA A 244 -3.92 -0.78 -3.60
CA ALA A 244 -3.84 -1.52 -2.36
C ALA A 244 -4.71 -2.77 -2.50
N THR A 245 -4.08 -3.96 -2.38
CA THR A 245 -4.66 -5.20 -2.92
C THR A 245 -5.62 -5.91 -1.99
N GLY A 246 -5.85 -5.35 -0.81
CA GLY A 246 -6.68 -5.93 0.25
C GLY A 246 -5.85 -6.50 1.39
N THR A 247 -6.48 -6.66 2.54
CA THR A 247 -5.87 -7.13 3.78
C THR A 247 -6.37 -8.54 4.16
N PRO A 248 -5.51 -9.39 4.76
CA PRO A 248 -5.93 -10.68 5.33
C PRO A 248 -6.66 -10.51 6.67
N SER A 249 -7.12 -11.64 7.25
CA SER A 249 -7.66 -11.68 8.60
C SER A 249 -6.66 -11.21 9.66
N GLY A 250 -7.16 -10.89 10.86
CA GLY A 250 -6.36 -10.40 11.98
C GLY A 250 -6.49 -8.90 12.21
N VAL A 251 -7.47 -8.25 11.57
CA VAL A 251 -7.82 -6.86 11.89
C VAL A 251 -8.37 -6.72 13.30
N GLY A 252 -8.35 -5.53 13.85
CA GLY A 252 -8.71 -5.31 15.26
C GLY A 252 -10.20 -5.40 15.56
N ARG A 253 -11.07 -5.02 14.61
CA ARG A 253 -12.51 -4.91 14.83
C ARG A 253 -13.17 -6.20 15.37
N PRO A 254 -12.96 -7.39 14.81
CA PRO A 254 -13.58 -8.63 15.33
C PRO A 254 -13.13 -8.97 16.73
N LYS A 255 -11.93 -8.50 17.12
CA LYS A 255 -11.32 -8.72 18.44
C LYS A 255 -11.65 -7.61 19.45
N GLY A 256 -12.40 -6.56 19.03
CA GLY A 256 -12.65 -5.36 19.84
C GLY A 256 -11.40 -4.54 20.15
N LYS A 257 -10.34 -4.66 19.32
CA LYS A 257 -9.07 -3.94 19.43
C LYS A 257 -9.01 -2.76 18.46
N CYS A 258 -8.46 -1.64 18.90
CA CYS A 258 -8.17 -0.48 18.06
C CYS A 258 -6.85 0.16 18.48
N LEU A 259 -6.28 0.96 17.62
CA LEU A 259 -5.05 1.72 17.89
C LEU A 259 -5.29 2.75 19.00
N LYS A 260 -4.25 2.97 19.81
CA LYS A 260 -4.21 3.94 20.91
C LYS A 260 -2.97 4.80 20.81
N PRO A 261 -3.00 6.03 21.33
CA PRO A 261 -1.79 6.84 21.45
C PRO A 261 -0.71 6.08 22.23
N GLY A 262 0.51 6.07 21.71
CA GLY A 262 1.64 5.33 22.24
C GLY A 262 1.86 3.95 21.61
N ASP A 263 0.94 3.45 20.80
CA ASP A 263 1.16 2.24 20.02
C ASP A 263 2.17 2.48 18.89
N THR A 264 2.77 1.41 18.42
CA THR A 264 3.58 1.35 17.20
C THR A 264 3.04 0.26 16.30
N VAL A 265 2.76 0.60 15.06
CA VAL A 265 2.36 -0.36 14.03
C VAL A 265 3.57 -0.71 13.19
N THR A 266 3.87 -2.00 13.09
CA THR A 266 4.94 -2.53 12.22
C THR A 266 4.31 -3.49 11.22
N ILE A 267 4.54 -3.25 9.93
CA ILE A 267 4.16 -4.15 8.84
C ILE A 267 5.42 -4.64 8.15
N GLU A 268 5.54 -5.92 7.93
CA GLU A 268 6.63 -6.55 7.20
C GLU A 268 6.08 -7.36 6.02
N LEU A 269 6.59 -7.09 4.83
CA LEU A 269 6.31 -7.88 3.64
C LEU A 269 7.59 -8.50 3.10
N GLY A 270 7.53 -9.80 2.81
CA GLY A 270 8.66 -10.56 2.28
C GLY A 270 9.22 -9.95 0.99
N GLY A 271 10.56 -9.74 0.96
CA GLY A 271 11.25 -9.13 -0.19
C GLY A 271 11.07 -7.60 -0.31
N ILE A 272 10.22 -6.97 0.51
CA ILE A 272 9.97 -5.53 0.44
C ILE A 272 10.61 -4.81 1.64
N GLY A 273 10.39 -5.30 2.86
CA GLY A 273 10.97 -4.70 4.06
C GLY A 273 9.92 -4.42 5.14
N LYS A 274 10.19 -3.38 5.97
CA LYS A 274 9.35 -3.02 7.11
C LYS A 274 8.88 -1.58 7.04
N LEU A 275 7.58 -1.37 7.21
CA LEU A 275 6.97 -0.07 7.43
C LEU A 275 6.63 0.07 8.92
N ILE A 276 7.16 1.08 9.56
CA ILE A 276 6.98 1.32 11.00
C ILE A 276 6.43 2.72 11.19
N ASN A 277 5.32 2.84 11.93
CA ASN A 277 4.70 4.12 12.22
C ASN A 277 4.25 4.18 13.69
N PRO A 278 4.64 5.21 14.44
CA PRO A 278 4.11 5.47 15.78
C PRO A 278 2.68 6.03 15.70
N VAL A 279 1.91 5.77 16.75
CA VAL A 279 0.52 6.25 16.88
C VAL A 279 0.46 7.34 17.93
N VAL A 280 -0.08 8.48 17.58
CA VAL A 280 -0.23 9.63 18.48
C VAL A 280 -1.67 10.13 18.53
N GLN A 281 -1.99 10.88 19.58
CA GLN A 281 -3.26 11.59 19.63
C GLN A 281 -3.27 12.68 18.55
N GLY A 282 -4.29 12.70 17.71
CA GLY A 282 -4.52 13.79 16.77
C GLY A 282 -5.17 15.01 17.45
N ASP A 283 -5.17 16.13 16.74
CA ASP A 283 -5.71 17.42 17.18
C ASP A 283 -7.25 17.40 17.30
#